data_7e23297ee684bdcafd1e1d163140782f
#
_entry.id   7e23297ee684bdcafd1e1d163140782f
#
_cell.length_a   1.000
_cell.length_b   1.000
_cell.length_c   1.000
_cell.angle_alpha   90.00
_cell.angle_beta   90.00
_cell.angle_gamma   90.00
#
_symmetry.space_group_name_H-M   'P 1'
#
loop_
_entity.id
_entity.type
_entity.pdbx_description
1 polymer ?
#
loop_
_entity_poly.entity_id
_entity_poly.type
_entity_poly.pdbx_seq_one_letter_code
_entity_poly.pdbx_strand_id
1 'polypeptide(L)'
;QVVSWARRCVXETDIYVSSPYGYKSQSNFFNTAIKLCTNQQPLELINNIYEIEKKLKKNKKIINGPRNIDLDIIFFGKQIFIKKNLIIPHPRAAERDFVLYPILDIDPFFRHPLEKKSIKVLSKELQNKYIIKKLSYRNLI
;
A
#
# COMPACT_ATOMS: atom_id res chain seq x y z
N GLN A 1 7.31 17.20 16.53
CA GLN A 1 6.87 18.51 16.00
C GLN A 1 6.77 18.56 14.47
N VAL A 2 6.88 17.45 13.84
CA VAL A 2 6.78 17.35 12.38
C VAL A 2 5.32 17.32 11.94
N VAL A 3 4.40 17.56 12.85
CA VAL A 3 3.08 16.96 12.76
C VAL A 3 2.03 17.88 12.15
N SER A 4 2.21 19.20 12.13
CA SER A 4 1.09 20.07 11.77
C SER A 4 0.84 20.16 10.26
N TRP A 5 1.88 20.21 9.45
CA TRP A 5 1.68 20.23 7.99
C TRP A 5 1.51 18.82 7.39
N ALA A 6 2.11 17.83 8.03
CA ALA A 6 1.95 16.45 7.58
C ALA A 6 0.51 15.94 7.74
N ARG A 7 -0.21 16.44 8.71
CA ARG A 7 -1.61 16.06 8.91
C ARG A 7 -2.52 16.42 7.73
N ARG A 8 -2.17 17.46 6.99
CA ARG A 8 -2.96 17.86 5.82
C ARG A 8 -2.72 16.98 4.60
N CYS A 9 -1.65 16.21 4.62
CA CYS A 9 -1.21 15.43 3.47
C CYS A 9 -1.34 13.92 3.71
N VAL A 10 -2.05 13.53 4.78
CA VAL A 10 -2.18 12.10 5.07
C VAL A 10 -3.63 11.65 4.95
N UNK A 11 -3.95 10.70 4.14
CA UNK A 11 -5.05 10.19 4.01
C UNK A 11 -4.88 8.85 4.21
N GLU A 12 -5.45 8.31 5.01
CA GLU A 12 -5.44 6.87 5.25
C GLU A 12 -6.84 6.28 5.00
N THR A 13 -6.88 5.02 4.72
CA THR A 13 -8.15 4.36 4.38
C THR A 13 -8.58 3.40 5.48
N ASP A 14 -9.80 2.89 5.36
CA ASP A 14 -10.26 1.74 6.12
C ASP A 14 -9.40 0.52 5.81
N ILE A 15 -9.58 -0.55 6.57
CA ILE A 15 -8.81 -1.78 6.42
C ILE A 15 -9.58 -2.77 5.54
N TYR A 16 -8.91 -3.29 4.54
CA TYR A 16 -9.46 -4.30 3.63
C TYR A 16 -8.85 -5.66 3.98
N VAL A 17 -9.71 -6.59 4.33
CA VAL A 17 -9.29 -7.97 4.62
C VAL A 17 -9.31 -8.75 3.32
N SER A 18 -8.19 -9.40 2.99
CA SER A 18 -8.10 -10.19 1.76
C SER A 18 -7.62 -11.60 2.05
N SER A 19 -8.01 -12.52 1.17
CA SER A 19 -7.50 -13.88 1.19
C SER A 19 -6.03 -13.89 0.78
N PRO A 20 -5.27 -14.92 1.15
CA PRO A 20 -3.86 -15.00 0.76
C PRO A 20 -3.69 -15.04 -0.75
N TYR A 21 -2.78 -14.22 -1.25
CA TYR A 21 -2.38 -14.22 -2.65
C TYR A 21 -1.29 -15.28 -2.84
N GLY A 22 -1.60 -16.28 -3.66
CA GLY A 22 -0.67 -17.35 -3.95
C GLY A 22 -0.81 -18.54 -3.03
N TYR A 23 -0.07 -18.57 -1.93
CA TYR A 23 -0.05 -19.73 -1.03
C TYR A 23 -1.26 -19.70 -0.10
N LYS A 24 -2.16 -20.67 -0.25
CA LYS A 24 -3.49 -20.65 0.39
C LYS A 24 -3.52 -21.02 1.86
N SER A 25 -2.43 -21.57 2.42
CA SER A 25 -2.42 -22.01 3.81
C SER A 25 -2.02 -20.90 4.81
N GLN A 26 -2.01 -19.65 4.35
CA GLN A 26 -1.71 -18.50 5.21
C GLN A 26 -2.99 -17.86 5.75
N SER A 27 -2.84 -17.11 6.84
CA SER A 27 -3.92 -16.28 7.37
C SER A 27 -4.28 -15.16 6.39
N ASN A 28 -5.49 -14.63 6.54
CA ASN A 28 -5.92 -13.47 5.77
C ASN A 28 -5.01 -12.26 6.04
N PHE A 29 -4.88 -11.40 5.04
CA PHE A 29 -4.11 -10.17 5.12
C PHE A 29 -5.02 -8.98 5.41
N PHE A 30 -4.47 -8.02 6.12
CA PHE A 30 -5.12 -6.74 6.41
C PHE A 30 -4.37 -5.67 5.63
N ASN A 31 -5.08 -4.98 4.74
CA ASN A 31 -4.47 -4.04 3.81
C ASN A 31 -5.08 -2.66 3.99
N THR A 32 -4.25 -1.64 3.94
CA THR A 32 -4.69 -0.25 3.95
C THR A 32 -3.77 0.55 3.04
N ALA A 33 -4.17 1.75 2.69
CA ALA A 33 -3.32 2.65 1.92
C ALA A 33 -3.21 3.98 2.65
N ILE A 34 -2.05 4.60 2.50
CA ILE A 34 -1.76 5.91 3.05
C ILE A 34 -1.26 6.80 1.91
N LYS A 35 -1.86 7.98 1.77
CA LYS A 35 -1.34 9.02 0.89
C LYS A 35 -0.64 10.03 1.76
N LEU A 36 0.62 10.30 1.45
CA LEU A 36 1.40 11.26 2.22
C LEU A 36 2.21 12.17 1.32
N CYS A 37 2.57 13.32 1.82
CA CYS A 37 3.46 14.26 1.15
C CYS A 37 4.85 14.14 1.78
N THR A 38 5.87 14.20 0.95
CA THR A 38 7.24 14.08 1.43
C THR A 38 8.17 14.94 0.58
N ASN A 39 9.24 15.42 1.19
CA ASN A 39 10.35 16.07 0.50
C ASN A 39 11.45 15.08 0.13
N GLN A 40 11.31 13.81 0.53
CA GLN A 40 12.32 12.80 0.25
C GLN A 40 12.21 12.32 -1.19
N GLN A 41 13.33 11.92 -1.77
CA GLN A 41 13.32 11.23 -3.06
C GLN A 41 12.96 9.76 -2.86
N PRO A 42 12.53 9.06 -3.92
CA PRO A 42 12.07 7.67 -3.77
C PRO A 42 13.06 6.73 -3.07
N LEU A 43 14.36 6.85 -3.36
CA LEU A 43 15.37 6.00 -2.73
C LEU A 43 15.55 6.30 -1.24
N GLU A 44 15.43 7.56 -0.85
CA GLU A 44 15.48 7.94 0.56
C GLU A 44 14.27 7.37 1.29
N LEU A 45 13.09 7.51 0.68
CA LEU A 45 11.85 7.03 1.28
C LEU A 45 11.87 5.52 1.48
N ILE A 46 12.29 4.74 0.46
CA ILE A 46 12.31 3.29 0.59
C ILE A 46 13.31 2.84 1.66
N ASN A 47 14.44 3.53 1.79
CA ASN A 47 15.40 3.21 2.85
C ASN A 47 14.80 3.45 4.24
N ASN A 48 14.08 4.55 4.41
CA ASN A 48 13.39 4.82 5.68
C ASN A 48 12.31 3.79 5.96
N ILE A 49 11.59 3.35 4.95
CA ILE A 49 10.58 2.29 5.08
C ILE A 49 11.25 0.99 5.56
N TYR A 50 12.40 0.62 4.98
CA TYR A 50 13.13 -0.57 5.43
C TYR A 50 13.55 -0.49 6.89
N GLU A 51 13.98 0.68 7.33
CA GLU A 51 14.34 0.87 8.74
C GLU A 51 13.12 0.72 9.66
N ILE A 52 11.97 1.25 9.24
CA ILE A 52 10.72 1.09 9.99
C ILE A 52 10.33 -0.39 10.08
N GLU A 53 10.34 -1.09 8.96
CA GLU A 53 10.03 -2.52 8.94
C GLU A 53 10.96 -3.31 9.83
N LYS A 54 12.25 -3.00 9.78
CA LYS A 54 13.27 -3.65 10.59
C LYS A 54 13.01 -3.46 12.08
N LYS A 55 12.66 -2.23 12.48
CA LYS A 55 12.32 -1.93 13.88
C LYS A 55 11.08 -2.71 14.35
N LEU A 56 10.06 -2.77 13.49
CA LEU A 56 8.82 -3.47 13.82
C LEU A 56 9.04 -5.00 13.90
N LYS A 57 9.92 -5.54 13.08
CA LYS A 57 10.24 -6.97 13.09
C LYS A 57 11.12 -7.38 14.28
N LYS A 58 11.97 -6.48 14.77
CA LYS A 58 12.86 -6.77 15.89
C LYS A 58 12.12 -7.02 17.20
N ASN A 59 10.90 -6.57 17.33
CA ASN A 59 10.14 -6.72 18.56
C ASN A 59 9.39 -8.06 18.66
N LYS A 60 9.67 -9.02 17.76
CA LYS A 60 8.99 -10.32 17.80
C LYS A 60 9.96 -11.49 17.94
N LYS A 61 9.58 -12.38 18.84
CA LYS A 61 10.35 -13.56 19.21
C LYS A 61 10.10 -14.78 18.31
N ILE A 62 9.39 -14.60 17.18
CA ILE A 62 9.06 -15.74 16.32
C ILE A 62 9.90 -15.67 15.05
N ILE A 63 10.87 -16.57 14.98
CA ILE A 63 11.70 -16.78 13.79
C ILE A 63 10.82 -17.50 12.76
N ASN A 64 10.75 -16.97 11.54
CA ASN A 64 9.96 -17.52 10.42
C ASN A 64 8.44 -17.46 10.59
N GLY A 65 7.94 -16.55 11.43
CA GLY A 65 6.51 -16.28 11.49
C GLY A 65 6.04 -15.46 10.27
N PRO A 66 4.73 -15.39 10.04
CA PRO A 66 4.21 -14.54 8.96
C PRO A 66 4.66 -13.08 9.17
N ARG A 67 4.91 -12.39 8.08
CA ARG A 67 5.34 -10.99 8.14
C ARG A 67 4.25 -10.15 8.81
N ASN A 68 4.65 -9.37 9.80
CA ASN A 68 3.69 -8.56 10.54
C ASN A 68 3.27 -7.34 9.77
N ILE A 69 4.16 -6.81 8.95
CA ILE A 69 3.89 -5.65 8.15
C ILE A 69 4.78 -5.66 6.91
N ASP A 70 4.18 -5.29 5.78
CA ASP A 70 4.87 -4.99 4.53
C ASP A 70 4.48 -3.58 4.14
N LEU A 71 5.45 -2.74 3.86
CA LEU A 71 5.23 -1.35 3.44
C LEU A 71 5.77 -1.18 2.03
N ASP A 72 4.88 -0.99 1.07
CA ASP A 72 5.24 -0.85 -0.33
C ASP A 72 4.94 0.56 -0.82
N ILE A 73 5.83 1.13 -1.63
CA ILE A 73 5.55 2.35 -2.37
C ILE A 73 4.82 1.95 -3.65
N ILE A 74 3.54 2.31 -3.75
CA ILE A 74 2.75 1.97 -4.93
C ILE A 74 2.92 3.03 -6.02
N PHE A 75 2.76 4.29 -5.64
CA PHE A 75 2.93 5.44 -6.54
C PHE A 75 3.77 6.50 -5.85
N PHE A 76 4.49 7.28 -6.64
CA PHE A 76 5.23 8.44 -6.17
C PHE A 76 4.94 9.59 -7.13
N GLY A 77 3.82 10.29 -6.89
CA GLY A 77 3.29 11.22 -7.86
C GLY A 77 3.10 10.52 -9.20
N LYS A 78 3.52 11.16 -10.26
CA LYS A 78 3.44 10.59 -11.62
C LYS A 78 4.76 9.98 -12.08
N GLN A 79 5.73 9.86 -11.17
CA GLN A 79 7.07 9.40 -11.51
C GLN A 79 7.08 7.92 -11.89
N ILE A 80 7.93 7.62 -12.85
CA ILE A 80 8.31 6.25 -13.21
C ILE A 80 9.76 6.08 -12.78
N PHE A 81 10.02 5.10 -11.94
CA PHE A 81 11.33 4.90 -11.33
C PHE A 81 11.64 3.41 -11.35
N ILE A 82 12.73 3.05 -12.02
CA ILE A 82 13.11 1.64 -12.18
C ILE A 82 14.54 1.47 -11.73
N LYS A 83 14.73 0.91 -10.54
CA LYS A 83 16.02 0.53 -10.00
C LYS A 83 15.90 -0.89 -9.44
N LYS A 84 17.04 -1.52 -9.18
CA LYS A 84 17.10 -2.90 -8.72
C LYS A 84 16.20 -3.19 -7.52
N ASN A 85 16.16 -2.25 -6.57
CA ASN A 85 15.45 -2.46 -5.31
C ASN A 85 14.13 -1.68 -5.21
N LEU A 86 13.73 -0.94 -6.26
CA LEU A 86 12.53 -0.12 -6.20
C LEU A 86 11.99 0.13 -7.60
N ILE A 87 10.77 -0.30 -7.84
CA ILE A 87 10.05 -0.06 -9.10
C ILE A 87 8.77 0.70 -8.77
N ILE A 88 8.61 1.88 -9.35
CA ILE A 88 7.45 2.76 -9.20
C ILE A 88 6.93 3.09 -10.60
N PRO A 89 5.65 2.94 -10.87
CA PRO A 89 4.60 2.35 -10.03
C PRO A 89 4.87 0.88 -9.72
N HIS A 90 4.34 0.42 -8.60
CA HIS A 90 4.52 -0.98 -8.20
C HIS A 90 4.02 -1.88 -9.34
N PRO A 91 4.82 -2.84 -9.83
CA PRO A 91 4.51 -3.54 -11.09
C PRO A 91 3.22 -4.34 -11.08
N ARG A 92 2.73 -4.75 -9.92
CA ARG A 92 1.51 -5.54 -9.82
C ARG A 92 0.34 -4.77 -9.20
N ALA A 93 0.46 -3.45 -9.10
CA ALA A 93 -0.59 -2.63 -8.46
C ALA A 93 -1.92 -2.74 -9.20
N ALA A 94 -1.87 -2.70 -10.54
CA ALA A 94 -3.07 -2.63 -11.36
C ALA A 94 -3.87 -3.94 -11.41
N GLU A 95 -3.31 -5.05 -10.90
CA GLU A 95 -3.97 -6.36 -10.95
C GLU A 95 -4.46 -6.85 -9.59
N ARG A 96 -4.33 -6.02 -8.53
CA ARG A 96 -4.63 -6.42 -7.15
C ARG A 96 -5.72 -5.55 -6.55
N ASP A 97 -6.88 -6.15 -6.26
CA ASP A 97 -7.99 -5.40 -5.65
C ASP A 97 -7.62 -4.83 -4.28
N PHE A 98 -6.86 -5.59 -3.48
CA PHE A 98 -6.44 -5.16 -2.14
C PHE A 98 -5.40 -4.03 -2.17
N VAL A 99 -4.91 -3.66 -3.36
CA VAL A 99 -4.11 -2.45 -3.57
C VAL A 99 -4.99 -1.33 -4.12
N LEU A 100 -5.76 -1.61 -5.16
CA LEU A 100 -6.53 -0.58 -5.86
C LEU A 100 -7.70 -0.03 -5.03
N TYR A 101 -8.44 -0.89 -4.30
CA TYR A 101 -9.60 -0.40 -3.55
C TYR A 101 -9.24 0.56 -2.41
N PRO A 102 -8.18 0.31 -1.62
CA PRO A 102 -7.78 1.35 -0.66
C PRO A 102 -7.40 2.66 -1.34
N ILE A 103 -6.67 2.60 -2.47
CA ILE A 103 -6.29 3.82 -3.19
C ILE A 103 -7.53 4.51 -3.78
N LEU A 104 -8.51 3.74 -4.22
CA LEU A 104 -9.78 4.27 -4.73
C LEU A 104 -10.50 5.13 -3.68
N ASP A 105 -10.43 4.75 -2.41
CA ASP A 105 -11.02 5.53 -1.32
C ASP A 105 -10.33 6.89 -1.14
N ILE A 106 -9.04 6.96 -1.44
CA ILE A 106 -8.25 8.19 -1.28
C ILE A 106 -8.37 9.09 -2.51
N ASP A 107 -8.18 8.52 -3.70
CA ASP A 107 -8.03 9.31 -4.93
C ASP A 107 -8.48 8.49 -6.14
N PRO A 108 -9.80 8.38 -6.36
CA PRO A 108 -10.33 7.56 -7.46
C PRO A 108 -9.91 8.03 -8.85
N PHE A 109 -9.58 9.31 -8.98
CA PHE A 109 -9.26 9.90 -10.28
C PHE A 109 -7.76 9.98 -10.56
N PHE A 110 -6.92 9.52 -9.62
CA PHE A 110 -5.48 9.42 -9.86
C PHE A 110 -5.25 8.53 -11.08
N ARG A 111 -4.39 8.98 -12.00
CA ARG A 111 -4.07 8.23 -13.23
C ARG A 111 -2.77 7.48 -13.06
N HIS A 112 -2.81 6.19 -13.27
CA HIS A 112 -1.64 5.32 -13.23
C HIS A 112 -0.64 5.77 -14.31
N PRO A 113 0.61 6.07 -13.94
CA PRO A 113 1.55 6.65 -14.92
C PRO A 113 1.80 5.80 -16.17
N LEU A 114 1.76 4.47 -16.04
CA LEU A 114 2.01 3.58 -17.16
C LEU A 114 0.72 3.16 -17.87
N GLU A 115 -0.31 2.77 -17.09
CA GLU A 115 -1.58 2.30 -17.65
C GLU A 115 -2.39 3.42 -18.29
N LYS A 116 -2.12 4.67 -17.90
CA LYS A 116 -2.83 5.86 -18.39
C LYS A 116 -4.33 5.85 -18.10
N LYS A 117 -4.77 5.04 -17.16
CA LYS A 117 -6.14 4.91 -16.70
C LYS A 117 -6.26 5.36 -15.25
N SER A 118 -7.44 5.85 -14.87
CA SER A 118 -7.68 6.20 -13.48
C SER A 118 -7.81 4.96 -12.60
N ILE A 119 -7.58 5.12 -11.30
CA ILE A 119 -7.77 4.04 -10.33
C ILE A 119 -9.21 3.50 -10.43
N LYS A 120 -10.18 4.40 -10.62
CA LYS A 120 -11.59 4.03 -10.78
C LYS A 120 -11.80 3.07 -11.98
N VAL A 121 -11.16 3.37 -13.10
CA VAL A 121 -11.26 2.52 -14.30
C VAL A 121 -10.55 1.19 -14.06
N LEU A 122 -9.31 1.24 -13.54
CA LEU A 122 -8.54 0.02 -13.29
C LEU A 122 -9.26 -0.91 -12.31
N SER A 123 -9.90 -0.35 -11.28
CA SER A 123 -10.61 -1.19 -10.30
C SER A 123 -11.79 -1.94 -10.92
N LYS A 124 -12.41 -1.39 -11.96
CA LYS A 124 -13.50 -2.06 -12.68
C LYS A 124 -13.00 -3.15 -13.63
N GLU A 125 -11.75 -3.06 -14.05
CA GLU A 125 -11.15 -4.02 -14.99
C GLU A 125 -10.53 -5.23 -14.30
N LEU A 126 -10.49 -5.25 -12.97
CA LEU A 126 -9.88 -6.34 -12.21
C LEU A 126 -10.52 -7.69 -12.51
N GLN A 127 -9.70 -8.69 -12.77
CA GLN A 127 -10.14 -10.05 -13.09
C GLN A 127 -10.27 -10.91 -11.84
N ASN A 128 -9.45 -10.65 -10.83
CA ASN A 128 -9.39 -11.47 -9.62
C ASN A 128 -9.86 -10.67 -8.42
N LYS A 129 -10.54 -11.35 -7.52
CA LYS A 129 -11.03 -10.76 -6.27
C LYS A 129 -10.43 -11.50 -5.09
N TYR A 130 -9.73 -10.77 -4.27
CA TYR A 130 -9.10 -11.29 -3.05
C TYR A 130 -9.74 -10.67 -1.80
N ILE A 131 -10.34 -9.48 -1.92
CA ILE A 131 -10.97 -8.82 -0.78
C ILE A 131 -12.18 -9.62 -0.30
N ILE A 132 -12.20 -9.89 1.00
CA ILE A 132 -13.28 -10.61 1.68
C ILE A 132 -14.26 -9.61 2.31
N LYS A 133 -13.71 -8.57 2.98
CA LYS A 133 -14.53 -7.56 3.65
C LYS A 133 -13.72 -6.31 3.91
N LYS A 134 -14.43 -5.23 4.20
CA LYS A 134 -13.89 -3.94 4.60
C LYS A 134 -14.26 -3.69 6.06
N LEU A 135 -13.28 -3.28 6.87
CA LEU A 135 -13.45 -2.94 8.28
C LEU A 135 -13.24 -1.44 8.44
N SER A 136 -14.22 -0.77 9.04
CA SER A 136 -14.07 0.64 9.33
C SER A 136 -13.00 0.85 10.40
N TYR A 137 -12.07 1.73 10.12
CA TYR A 137 -11.02 2.09 11.08
C TYR A 137 -11.63 2.58 12.40
N ARG A 138 -12.75 3.32 12.32
CA ARG A 138 -13.41 3.87 13.51
C ARG A 138 -13.94 2.79 14.46
N ASN A 139 -14.20 1.60 13.93
CA ASN A 139 -14.73 0.50 14.75
C ASN A 139 -13.60 -0.32 15.41
N LEU A 140 -12.34 0.03 15.16
CA LEU A 140 -11.19 -0.70 15.68
C LEU A 140 -10.50 -0.01 16.87
N ILE A 141 -10.92 1.23 17.18
CA ILE A 141 -10.34 2.02 18.27
C ILE A 141 -11.37 2.35 19.37
#